data_e1c84815fe37f93a87381e924b41ae99
#
_entry.id   e1c84815fe37f93a87381e924b41ae99
#
_cell.length_a   1.000
_cell.length_b   1.000
_cell.length_c   1.000
_cell.angle_alpha   90.00
_cell.angle_beta   90.00
_cell.angle_gamma   90.00
#
_symmetry.space_group_name_H-M   'P 1'
#
loop_
_entity.id
_entity.type
_entity.pdbx_description
1 polymer ?
#
loop_
_entity_poly.entity_id
_entity_poly.type
_entity_poly.pdbx_seq_one_letter_code
_entity_poly.pdbx_strand_id
1 'polypeptide(L)'
;MQCHARGHLVYAGRGVLSVHTERGTSIVPANRVAWTPAGFTHCHGAHGNTDMRVVFLPASLARLVPGHPAVFMVSGLAREILLTLTGPRNDDRAARDYDRAALARLRRVLVDELHEAHEQPLRLPAPRDDRLQAIAQMLYESPADNTSLAELGRAIGASARTLSRLFHNELGMTFYEWRTQLRIYHALILLADGHDTTHVAHACGWANPSHFIAAFTKLVGTTPGRHRT
;
A
#
# COMPACT_ATOMS: atom_id res chain seq x y z
N MET A 1 -6.58 -13.29 -9.36
CA MET A 1 -7.53 -12.62 -8.45
C MET A 1 -8.20 -13.69 -7.60
N GLN A 2 -8.42 -13.44 -6.31
CA GLN A 2 -9.02 -14.37 -5.35
C GLN A 2 -10.10 -13.64 -4.55
N CYS A 3 -11.04 -14.41 -3.98
CA CYS A 3 -12.11 -13.91 -3.12
C CYS A 3 -12.24 -14.86 -1.93
N HIS A 4 -12.36 -14.33 -0.72
CA HIS A 4 -12.48 -15.13 0.50
C HIS A 4 -13.84 -14.92 1.18
N ALA A 5 -14.38 -15.98 1.77
CA ALA A 5 -15.62 -15.95 2.56
C ALA A 5 -15.43 -15.24 3.93
N ARG A 6 -14.19 -14.95 4.33
CA ARG A 6 -13.86 -14.23 5.57
C ARG A 6 -12.99 -13.03 5.28
N GLY A 7 -13.25 -11.92 5.98
CA GLY A 7 -12.36 -10.77 5.96
C GLY A 7 -11.02 -11.10 6.60
N HIS A 8 -9.96 -10.49 6.08
CA HIS A 8 -8.60 -10.74 6.54
C HIS A 8 -7.72 -9.49 6.51
N LEU A 9 -6.72 -9.51 7.35
CA LEU A 9 -5.64 -8.55 7.41
C LEU A 9 -4.40 -9.14 6.73
N VAL A 10 -3.72 -8.32 5.93
CA VAL A 10 -2.43 -8.69 5.30
C VAL A 10 -1.38 -7.71 5.77
N TYR A 11 -0.29 -8.23 6.31
CA TYR A 11 0.79 -7.49 6.92
C TYR A 11 2.15 -7.96 6.38
N ALA A 12 3.05 -7.01 6.11
CA ALA A 12 4.45 -7.30 5.82
C ALA A 12 5.24 -7.23 7.12
N GLY A 13 5.69 -8.36 7.66
CA GLY A 13 6.62 -8.38 8.80
C GLY A 13 7.96 -7.72 8.44
N ARG A 14 8.36 -7.86 7.16
CA ARG A 14 9.48 -7.21 6.48
C ARG A 14 9.11 -7.06 5.00
N GLY A 15 9.72 -6.12 4.30
CA GLY A 15 9.49 -5.86 2.87
C GLY A 15 8.24 -5.06 2.61
N VAL A 16 7.68 -5.19 1.41
CA VAL A 16 6.53 -4.43 0.92
C VAL A 16 5.55 -5.36 0.24
N LEU A 17 4.27 -5.19 0.55
CA LEU A 17 3.17 -5.85 -0.16
C LEU A 17 2.39 -4.84 -1.01
N SER A 18 1.79 -5.32 -2.08
CA SER A 18 0.72 -4.63 -2.78
C SER A 18 -0.58 -5.43 -2.68
N VAL A 19 -1.70 -4.71 -2.55
CA VAL A 19 -3.04 -5.29 -2.58
C VAL A 19 -3.80 -4.63 -3.72
N HIS A 20 -4.10 -5.42 -4.76
CA HIS A 20 -4.83 -4.97 -5.93
C HIS A 20 -6.31 -5.33 -5.77
N THR A 21 -7.18 -4.37 -6.00
CA THR A 21 -8.64 -4.52 -6.00
C THR A 21 -9.21 -3.81 -7.23
N GLU A 22 -10.49 -3.95 -7.51
CA GLU A 22 -11.18 -3.19 -8.55
C GLU A 22 -11.11 -1.66 -8.34
N ARG A 23 -10.83 -1.22 -7.10
CA ARG A 23 -10.71 0.22 -6.74
C ARG A 23 -9.30 0.78 -6.96
N GLY A 24 -8.32 -0.07 -7.26
CA GLY A 24 -6.92 0.33 -7.42
C GLY A 24 -5.95 -0.51 -6.58
N THR A 25 -4.73 -0.04 -6.50
CA THR A 25 -3.63 -0.71 -5.80
C THR A 25 -3.29 0.01 -4.50
N SER A 26 -3.28 -0.72 -3.39
CA SER A 26 -2.79 -0.24 -2.10
C SER A 26 -1.38 -0.80 -1.84
N ILE A 27 -0.48 0.05 -1.35
CA ILE A 27 0.86 -0.36 -0.93
C ILE A 27 0.91 -0.51 0.58
N VAL A 28 1.50 -1.61 1.02
CA VAL A 28 1.51 -2.03 2.41
C VAL A 28 2.97 -2.30 2.84
N PRO A 29 3.73 -1.26 3.18
CA PRO A 29 5.05 -1.42 3.80
C PRO A 29 4.93 -1.96 5.23
N ALA A 30 6.05 -2.34 5.84
CA ALA A 30 6.10 -3.00 7.14
C ALA A 30 5.52 -2.20 8.34
N ASN A 31 5.22 -0.92 8.17
CA ASN A 31 4.53 -0.10 9.16
C ASN A 31 3.00 0.02 8.93
N ARG A 32 2.44 -0.80 8.04
CA ARG A 32 1.02 -0.78 7.68
C ARG A 32 0.43 -2.17 7.55
N VAL A 33 -0.88 -2.24 7.70
CA VAL A 33 -1.68 -3.45 7.50
C VAL A 33 -2.83 -3.15 6.55
N ALA A 34 -3.05 -4.02 5.57
CA ALA A 34 -4.22 -3.93 4.70
C ALA A 34 -5.34 -4.81 5.24
N TRP A 35 -6.55 -4.26 5.25
CA TRP A 35 -7.80 -4.95 5.50
C TRP A 35 -8.54 -5.20 4.19
N THR A 36 -8.99 -6.43 3.99
CA THR A 36 -9.89 -6.81 2.89
C THR A 36 -11.12 -7.49 3.48
N PRO A 37 -12.32 -6.89 3.38
CA PRO A 37 -13.56 -7.51 3.82
C PRO A 37 -13.88 -8.81 3.05
N ALA A 38 -14.75 -9.64 3.62
CA ALA A 38 -15.28 -10.81 2.94
C ALA A 38 -15.97 -10.43 1.62
N GLY A 39 -15.84 -11.24 0.59
CA GLY A 39 -16.49 -11.05 -0.71
C GLY A 39 -15.79 -10.07 -1.66
N PHE A 40 -14.75 -9.37 -1.25
CA PHE A 40 -13.99 -8.49 -2.14
C PHE A 40 -12.96 -9.27 -2.97
N THR A 41 -13.03 -9.09 -4.29
CA THR A 41 -12.05 -9.64 -5.23
C THR A 41 -10.74 -8.86 -5.13
N HIS A 42 -9.62 -9.57 -4.93
CA HIS A 42 -8.32 -8.96 -4.74
C HIS A 42 -7.19 -9.92 -5.17
N CYS A 43 -5.98 -9.39 -5.28
CA CYS A 43 -4.76 -10.19 -5.29
C CYS A 43 -3.63 -9.46 -4.52
N HIS A 44 -2.68 -10.23 -4.04
CA HIS A 44 -1.51 -9.73 -3.33
C HIS A 44 -0.26 -9.86 -4.21
N GLY A 45 0.59 -8.83 -4.19
CA GLY A 45 1.94 -8.87 -4.71
C GLY A 45 2.93 -8.71 -3.55
N ALA A 46 4.03 -9.46 -3.58
CA ALA A 46 5.14 -9.33 -2.65
C ALA A 46 6.35 -8.77 -3.41
N HIS A 47 7.03 -7.78 -2.83
CA HIS A 47 8.16 -7.09 -3.46
C HIS A 47 9.40 -7.25 -2.57
N GLY A 48 10.52 -7.64 -3.21
CA GLY A 48 11.75 -7.94 -2.51
C GLY A 48 11.62 -9.14 -1.57
N ASN A 49 12.48 -9.21 -0.56
CA ASN A 49 12.41 -10.26 0.47
C ASN A 49 11.32 -9.97 1.49
N THR A 50 10.07 -10.24 1.11
CA THR A 50 8.87 -9.90 1.88
C THR A 50 8.38 -11.07 2.75
N ASP A 51 8.19 -10.79 4.04
CA ASP A 51 7.52 -11.67 5.00
C ASP A 51 6.02 -11.37 5.04
N MET A 52 5.23 -12.02 4.16
CA MET A 52 3.79 -11.83 4.13
C MET A 52 3.09 -12.64 5.21
N ARG A 53 2.25 -11.98 6.00
CA ARG A 53 1.46 -12.56 7.09
C ARG A 53 -0.01 -12.26 6.91
N VAL A 54 -0.87 -13.24 7.17
CA VAL A 54 -2.32 -13.12 6.97
C VAL A 54 -3.06 -13.51 8.25
N VAL A 55 -3.96 -12.64 8.70
CA VAL A 55 -4.84 -12.88 9.87
C VAL A 55 -6.28 -12.83 9.41
N PHE A 56 -6.97 -13.97 9.43
CA PHE A 56 -8.42 -14.02 9.20
C PHE A 56 -9.18 -13.62 10.46
N LEU A 57 -10.13 -12.70 10.30
CA LEU A 57 -11.02 -12.28 11.38
C LEU A 57 -12.33 -13.10 11.37
N PRO A 58 -12.83 -13.52 12.54
CA PRO A 58 -14.18 -14.06 12.65
C PRO A 58 -15.22 -12.98 12.32
N ALA A 59 -16.39 -13.37 11.82
CA ALA A 59 -17.44 -12.44 11.38
C ALA A 59 -17.86 -11.43 12.47
N SER A 60 -17.81 -11.83 13.74
CA SER A 60 -18.10 -10.96 14.89
C SER A 60 -17.13 -9.79 15.03
N LEU A 61 -15.85 -9.98 14.70
CA LEU A 61 -14.83 -8.93 14.73
C LEU A 61 -14.75 -8.16 13.41
N ALA A 62 -14.95 -8.83 12.28
CA ALA A 62 -14.92 -8.21 10.96
C ALA A 62 -15.97 -7.08 10.81
N ARG A 63 -17.07 -7.13 11.55
CA ARG A 63 -18.11 -6.08 11.57
C ARG A 63 -17.67 -4.78 12.27
N LEU A 64 -16.60 -4.81 13.03
CA LEU A 64 -16.04 -3.67 13.73
C LEU A 64 -14.96 -2.93 12.91
N VAL A 65 -14.60 -3.46 11.74
CA VAL A 65 -13.64 -2.89 10.80
C VAL A 65 -14.44 -2.38 9.58
N PRO A 66 -13.96 -1.39 8.81
CA PRO A 66 -14.70 -0.85 7.67
C PRO A 66 -15.19 -1.92 6.68
N GLY A 67 -16.40 -1.71 6.11
CA GLY A 67 -16.99 -2.59 5.10
C GLY A 67 -16.35 -2.47 3.70
N HIS A 68 -15.20 -1.82 3.58
CA HIS A 68 -14.44 -1.64 2.35
C HIS A 68 -12.96 -1.95 2.58
N PRO A 69 -12.18 -2.28 1.52
CA PRO A 69 -10.74 -2.44 1.63
C PRO A 69 -10.07 -1.15 2.11
N ALA A 70 -9.24 -1.26 3.15
CA ALA A 70 -8.58 -0.14 3.81
C ALA A 70 -7.14 -0.48 4.21
N VAL A 71 -6.31 0.54 4.41
CA VAL A 71 -4.95 0.40 4.92
C VAL A 71 -4.81 1.24 6.18
N PHE A 72 -4.24 0.67 7.22
CA PHE A 72 -4.07 1.32 8.51
C PHE A 72 -2.59 1.40 8.90
N MET A 73 -2.22 2.45 9.64
CA MET A 73 -0.94 2.47 10.34
C MET A 73 -0.94 1.40 11.43
N VAL A 74 0.20 0.76 11.62
CA VAL A 74 0.39 -0.28 12.64
C VAL A 74 1.13 0.33 13.82
N SER A 75 0.50 0.33 15.00
CA SER A 75 1.17 0.66 16.26
C SER A 75 2.17 -0.43 16.66
N GLY A 76 3.07 -0.14 17.60
CA GLY A 76 3.97 -1.15 18.14
C GLY A 76 3.21 -2.35 18.73
N LEU A 77 2.10 -2.10 19.42
CA LEU A 77 1.24 -3.15 19.99
C LEU A 77 0.57 -3.98 18.89
N ALA A 78 -0.07 -3.33 17.92
CA ALA A 78 -0.71 -4.03 16.81
C ALA A 78 0.29 -4.89 16.01
N ARG A 79 1.53 -4.39 15.81
CA ARG A 79 2.61 -5.14 15.16
C ARG A 79 2.92 -6.43 15.91
N GLU A 80 3.18 -6.37 17.20
CA GLU A 80 3.50 -7.54 18.00
C GLU A 80 2.33 -8.54 18.05
N ILE A 81 1.10 -8.06 18.07
CA ILE A 81 -0.09 -8.92 17.99
C ILE A 81 -0.17 -9.61 16.61
N LEU A 82 0.04 -8.90 15.51
CA LEU A 82 0.05 -9.48 14.17
C LEU A 82 1.11 -10.58 14.04
N LEU A 83 2.31 -10.34 14.53
CA LEU A 83 3.39 -11.33 14.54
C LEU A 83 3.03 -12.55 15.39
N THR A 84 2.47 -12.34 16.57
CA THR A 84 2.04 -13.40 17.48
C THR A 84 0.91 -14.25 16.88
N LEU A 85 -0.09 -13.63 16.28
CA LEU A 85 -1.26 -14.33 15.68
C LEU A 85 -0.90 -15.17 14.45
N THR A 86 0.21 -14.87 13.79
CA THR A 86 0.67 -15.60 12.60
C THR A 86 1.74 -16.63 12.90
N GLY A 87 2.16 -16.73 14.16
CA GLY A 87 3.14 -17.71 14.64
C GLY A 87 4.59 -17.39 14.29
N PRO A 88 5.55 -18.07 14.92
CA PRO A 88 6.96 -17.95 14.59
C PRO A 88 7.24 -18.59 13.22
N ARG A 89 8.20 -18.03 12.49
CA ARG A 89 8.94 -18.79 11.49
C ARG A 89 9.87 -19.75 12.22
N ASN A 90 10.26 -20.83 11.55
CA ASN A 90 11.02 -21.97 12.08
C ASN A 90 12.26 -21.66 12.95
N ASP A 91 12.67 -20.40 13.07
CA ASP A 91 13.88 -19.97 13.78
C ASP A 91 13.63 -19.36 15.18
N ASP A 92 12.37 -19.09 15.55
CA ASP A 92 12.07 -18.45 16.84
C ASP A 92 11.88 -19.46 17.97
N ARG A 93 12.95 -19.72 18.74
CA ARG A 93 12.95 -20.56 19.96
C ARG A 93 12.12 -19.98 21.12
N ALA A 94 11.51 -18.78 20.97
CA ALA A 94 10.80 -18.07 22.02
C ALA A 94 9.28 -17.99 21.82
N ALA A 95 8.70 -18.77 20.89
CA ALA A 95 7.26 -18.76 20.65
C ALA A 95 6.49 -19.18 21.91
N ARG A 96 5.68 -18.25 22.46
CA ARG A 96 4.73 -18.56 23.51
C ARG A 96 3.60 -19.39 22.92
N ASP A 97 3.30 -20.52 23.54
CA ASP A 97 2.12 -21.33 23.19
C ASP A 97 0.86 -20.66 23.78
N TYR A 98 0.21 -19.82 22.98
CA TYR A 98 -1.04 -19.17 23.38
C TYR A 98 -2.23 -20.11 23.17
N ASP A 99 -3.05 -20.28 24.19
CA ASP A 99 -4.31 -20.99 24.08
C ASP A 99 -5.30 -20.27 23.15
N ARG A 100 -6.38 -20.98 22.73
CA ARG A 100 -7.39 -20.43 21.81
C ARG A 100 -8.06 -19.16 22.38
N ALA A 101 -8.27 -19.07 23.68
CA ALA A 101 -8.90 -17.95 24.33
C ALA A 101 -7.97 -16.72 24.35
N ALA A 102 -6.67 -16.92 24.58
CA ALA A 102 -5.66 -15.86 24.50
C ALA A 102 -5.56 -15.30 23.08
N LEU A 103 -5.51 -16.18 22.05
CA LEU A 103 -5.51 -15.73 20.64
C LEU A 103 -6.79 -14.99 20.26
N ALA A 104 -7.94 -15.36 20.83
CA ALA A 104 -9.19 -14.63 20.60
C ALA A 104 -9.16 -13.23 21.23
N ARG A 105 -8.60 -13.09 22.45
CA ARG A 105 -8.39 -11.78 23.07
C ARG A 105 -7.42 -10.90 22.27
N LEU A 106 -6.30 -11.46 21.80
CA LEU A 106 -5.37 -10.71 20.94
C LEU A 106 -6.02 -10.20 19.67
N ARG A 107 -6.86 -11.01 19.00
CA ARG A 107 -7.63 -10.53 17.84
C ARG A 107 -8.57 -9.39 18.19
N ARG A 108 -9.17 -9.42 19.37
CA ARG A 108 -10.04 -8.33 19.82
C ARG A 108 -9.25 -7.05 20.01
N VAL A 109 -8.14 -7.11 20.74
CA VAL A 109 -7.26 -5.93 20.95
C VAL A 109 -6.75 -5.40 19.62
N LEU A 110 -6.36 -6.29 18.66
CA LEU A 110 -5.95 -5.86 17.33
C LEU A 110 -7.04 -5.06 16.62
N VAL A 111 -8.30 -5.49 16.70
CA VAL A 111 -9.42 -4.76 16.10
C VAL A 111 -9.66 -3.41 16.79
N ASP A 112 -9.51 -3.34 18.10
CA ASP A 112 -9.61 -2.09 18.85
C ASP A 112 -8.48 -1.10 18.43
N GLU A 113 -7.24 -1.58 18.24
CA GLU A 113 -6.13 -0.80 17.68
C GLU A 113 -6.41 -0.28 16.27
N LEU A 114 -7.03 -1.11 15.41
CA LEU A 114 -7.40 -0.69 14.05
C LEU A 114 -8.53 0.33 14.04
N HIS A 115 -9.44 0.27 15.03
CA HIS A 115 -10.52 1.24 15.15
C HIS A 115 -10.02 2.64 15.51
N GLU A 116 -9.00 2.73 16.35
CA GLU A 116 -8.32 3.98 16.71
C GLU A 116 -7.34 4.48 15.62
N ALA A 117 -6.91 3.59 14.71
CA ALA A 117 -5.97 3.93 13.67
C ALA A 117 -6.67 4.70 12.53
N HIS A 118 -6.01 5.75 12.02
CA HIS A 118 -6.49 6.48 10.87
C HIS A 118 -6.27 5.66 9.58
N GLU A 119 -7.31 5.56 8.76
CA GLU A 119 -7.19 5.00 7.41
C GLU A 119 -6.22 5.84 6.58
N GLN A 120 -5.29 5.16 5.91
CA GLN A 120 -4.23 5.82 5.15
C GLN A 120 -4.55 5.89 3.66
N PRO A 121 -4.40 7.05 3.01
CA PRO A 121 -4.72 7.23 1.59
C PRO A 121 -3.64 6.70 0.64
N LEU A 122 -2.88 5.64 1.01
CA LEU A 122 -1.89 5.01 0.14
C LEU A 122 -2.54 4.03 -0.86
N ARG A 123 -3.60 4.50 -1.49
CA ARG A 123 -4.21 3.79 -2.60
C ARG A 123 -3.97 4.59 -3.88
N LEU A 124 -3.35 3.96 -4.86
CA LEU A 124 -3.27 4.48 -6.22
C LEU A 124 -4.56 4.07 -6.95
N PRO A 125 -5.51 5.00 -7.17
CA PRO A 125 -6.76 4.67 -7.83
C PRO A 125 -6.49 4.17 -9.25
N ALA A 126 -7.20 3.11 -9.66
CA ALA A 126 -7.13 2.61 -11.03
C ALA A 126 -8.04 3.47 -11.93
N PRO A 127 -7.51 4.06 -13.00
CA PRO A 127 -8.34 4.79 -13.96
C PRO A 127 -9.24 3.85 -14.76
N ARG A 128 -10.43 4.33 -15.12
CA ARG A 128 -11.41 3.63 -15.95
C ARG A 128 -11.49 4.22 -17.37
N ASP A 129 -11.29 5.53 -17.51
CA ASP A 129 -11.25 6.20 -18.80
C ASP A 129 -10.01 5.74 -19.57
N ASP A 130 -10.17 5.30 -20.80
CA ASP A 130 -9.10 4.73 -21.65
C ASP A 130 -7.89 5.66 -21.81
N ARG A 131 -8.14 6.98 -21.86
CA ARG A 131 -7.06 7.98 -21.95
C ARG A 131 -6.23 8.04 -20.68
N LEU A 132 -6.88 7.96 -19.51
CA LEU A 132 -6.15 7.89 -18.23
C LEU A 132 -5.44 6.56 -18.08
N GLN A 133 -6.01 5.46 -18.56
CA GLN A 133 -5.35 4.15 -18.57
C GLN A 133 -4.09 4.17 -19.42
N ALA A 134 -4.14 4.77 -20.63
CA ALA A 134 -2.98 4.90 -21.48
C ALA A 134 -1.85 5.72 -20.80
N ILE A 135 -2.17 6.86 -20.16
CA ILE A 135 -1.19 7.65 -19.40
C ILE A 135 -0.65 6.84 -18.21
N ALA A 136 -1.51 6.14 -17.49
CA ALA A 136 -1.10 5.32 -16.36
C ALA A 136 -0.11 4.25 -16.80
N GLN A 137 -0.39 3.56 -17.91
CA GLN A 137 0.49 2.53 -18.47
C GLN A 137 1.87 3.09 -18.83
N MET A 138 1.92 4.22 -19.54
CA MET A 138 3.18 4.88 -19.90
C MET A 138 4.03 5.20 -18.65
N LEU A 139 3.40 5.72 -17.59
CA LEU A 139 4.10 6.11 -16.37
C LEU A 139 4.41 4.91 -15.45
N TYR A 140 3.65 3.82 -15.52
CA TYR A 140 4.01 2.55 -14.86
C TYR A 140 5.28 1.94 -15.47
N GLU A 141 5.41 1.99 -16.80
CA GLU A 141 6.59 1.48 -17.51
C GLU A 141 7.83 2.37 -17.31
N SER A 142 7.63 3.68 -17.11
CA SER A 142 8.67 4.67 -16.93
C SER A 142 8.38 5.63 -15.79
N PRO A 143 8.55 5.23 -14.51
CA PRO A 143 8.24 6.09 -13.35
C PRO A 143 9.05 7.38 -13.29
N ALA A 144 10.25 7.36 -13.85
CA ALA A 144 11.14 8.52 -13.93
C ALA A 144 10.71 9.56 -14.98
N ASP A 145 9.77 9.23 -15.86
CA ASP A 145 9.33 10.12 -16.93
C ASP A 145 8.74 11.42 -16.35
N ASN A 146 9.32 12.55 -16.76
CA ASN A 146 8.94 13.90 -16.36
C ASN A 146 8.08 14.63 -17.40
N THR A 147 7.64 13.93 -18.46
CA THR A 147 6.77 14.47 -19.50
C THR A 147 5.54 15.16 -18.91
N SER A 148 5.26 16.35 -19.39
CA SER A 148 4.11 17.15 -18.90
C SER A 148 2.77 16.52 -19.29
N LEU A 149 1.70 16.84 -18.55
CA LEU A 149 0.34 16.39 -18.89
C LEU A 149 -0.08 16.86 -20.30
N ALA A 150 0.41 18.02 -20.76
CA ALA A 150 0.13 18.53 -22.09
C ALA A 150 0.79 17.69 -23.19
N GLU A 151 2.00 17.23 -22.97
CA GLU A 151 2.74 16.38 -23.91
C GLU A 151 2.18 14.96 -23.93
N LEU A 152 1.90 14.37 -22.77
CA LEU A 152 1.19 13.09 -22.67
C LEU A 152 -0.18 13.17 -23.38
N GLY A 153 -0.90 14.27 -23.19
CA GLY A 153 -2.19 14.49 -23.87
C GLY A 153 -2.05 14.53 -25.38
N ARG A 154 -1.03 15.20 -25.90
CA ARG A 154 -0.77 15.22 -27.36
C ARG A 154 -0.50 13.81 -27.91
N ALA A 155 0.24 12.99 -27.17
CA ALA A 155 0.55 11.62 -27.57
C ALA A 155 -0.70 10.73 -27.71
N ILE A 156 -1.75 10.98 -26.90
CA ILE A 156 -2.99 10.19 -26.89
C ILE A 156 -4.20 10.93 -27.50
N GLY A 157 -3.99 12.08 -28.14
CA GLY A 157 -5.05 12.86 -28.80
C GLY A 157 -6.02 13.56 -27.83
N ALA A 158 -5.58 13.92 -26.61
CA ALA A 158 -6.40 14.59 -25.61
C ALA A 158 -5.79 15.92 -25.14
N SER A 159 -6.62 16.93 -24.85
CA SER A 159 -6.10 18.18 -24.30
C SER A 159 -5.74 18.05 -22.81
N ALA A 160 -4.74 18.83 -22.35
CA ALA A 160 -4.37 18.89 -20.93
C ALA A 160 -5.57 19.28 -20.03
N ARG A 161 -6.46 20.16 -20.50
CA ARG A 161 -7.69 20.56 -19.80
C ARG A 161 -8.64 19.38 -19.62
N THR A 162 -8.84 18.56 -20.65
CA THR A 162 -9.67 17.35 -20.58
C THR A 162 -9.10 16.37 -19.58
N LEU A 163 -7.80 16.11 -19.66
CA LEU A 163 -7.11 15.17 -18.77
C LEU A 163 -7.13 15.65 -17.32
N SER A 164 -6.85 16.92 -17.05
CA SER A 164 -6.92 17.47 -15.67
C SER A 164 -8.31 17.28 -15.06
N ARG A 165 -9.37 17.51 -15.85
CA ARG A 165 -10.76 17.30 -15.41
C ARG A 165 -11.03 15.82 -15.13
N LEU A 166 -10.53 14.91 -15.95
CA LEU A 166 -10.68 13.47 -15.76
C LEU A 166 -9.96 13.00 -14.51
N PHE A 167 -8.69 13.39 -14.28
CA PHE A 167 -7.97 13.09 -13.05
C PHE A 167 -8.75 13.54 -11.81
N HIS A 168 -9.27 14.77 -11.83
CA HIS A 168 -10.03 15.30 -10.70
C HIS A 168 -11.36 14.55 -10.48
N ASN A 169 -12.15 14.37 -11.54
CA ASN A 169 -13.51 13.82 -11.45
C ASN A 169 -13.52 12.31 -11.18
N GLU A 170 -12.57 11.57 -11.75
CA GLU A 170 -12.54 10.11 -11.65
C GLU A 170 -11.67 9.62 -10.49
N LEU A 171 -10.50 10.23 -10.31
CA LEU A 171 -9.53 9.78 -9.31
C LEU A 171 -9.50 10.64 -8.04
N GLY A 172 -10.23 11.79 -8.04
CA GLY A 172 -10.31 12.69 -6.88
C GLY A 172 -9.02 13.46 -6.59
N MET A 173 -8.10 13.53 -7.54
CA MET A 173 -6.78 14.15 -7.36
C MET A 173 -6.25 14.76 -8.66
N THR A 174 -5.21 15.58 -8.56
CA THR A 174 -4.51 16.12 -9.71
C THR A 174 -3.60 15.06 -10.35
N PHE A 175 -3.22 15.26 -11.60
CA PHE A 175 -2.21 14.45 -12.28
C PHE A 175 -0.87 14.38 -11.50
N TYR A 176 -0.44 15.51 -10.93
CA TYR A 176 0.81 15.58 -10.19
C TYR A 176 0.76 14.81 -8.87
N GLU A 177 -0.37 14.84 -8.17
CA GLU A 177 -0.59 14.03 -6.96
C GLU A 177 -0.60 12.55 -7.31
N TRP A 178 -1.33 12.15 -8.35
CA TRP A 178 -1.38 10.77 -8.83
C TRP A 178 0.02 10.27 -9.24
N ARG A 179 0.75 11.05 -10.05
CA ARG A 179 2.13 10.70 -10.44
C ARG A 179 3.08 10.60 -9.24
N THR A 180 2.93 11.48 -8.26
CA THR A 180 3.72 11.41 -7.03
C THR A 180 3.44 10.13 -6.25
N GLN A 181 2.16 9.74 -6.12
CA GLN A 181 1.80 8.47 -5.46
C GLN A 181 2.35 7.26 -6.23
N LEU A 182 2.27 7.25 -7.55
CA LEU A 182 2.87 6.21 -8.39
C LEU A 182 4.38 6.09 -8.16
N ARG A 183 5.09 7.21 -8.13
CA ARG A 183 6.54 7.24 -7.88
C ARG A 183 6.90 6.75 -6.49
N ILE A 184 6.12 7.11 -5.46
CA ILE A 184 6.31 6.59 -4.10
C ILE A 184 6.03 5.09 -4.04
N TYR A 185 5.07 4.58 -4.81
CA TYR A 185 4.84 3.15 -4.99
C TYR A 185 6.12 2.45 -5.49
N HIS A 186 6.70 2.92 -6.59
CA HIS A 186 7.94 2.35 -7.13
C HIS A 186 9.12 2.50 -6.18
N ALA A 187 9.21 3.65 -5.49
CA ALA A 187 10.25 3.89 -4.50
C ALA A 187 10.21 2.88 -3.33
N LEU A 188 9.02 2.53 -2.84
CA LEU A 188 8.88 1.54 -1.78
C LEU A 188 9.36 0.16 -2.22
N ILE A 189 9.11 -0.23 -3.48
CA ILE A 189 9.61 -1.48 -4.05
C ILE A 189 11.13 -1.47 -4.11
N LEU A 190 11.73 -0.43 -4.70
CA LEU A 190 13.18 -0.32 -4.83
C LEU A 190 13.90 -0.28 -3.46
N LEU A 191 13.30 0.38 -2.46
CA LEU A 191 13.82 0.36 -1.08
C LEU A 191 13.76 -1.05 -0.47
N ALA A 192 12.68 -1.80 -0.71
CA ALA A 192 12.55 -3.19 -0.25
C ALA A 192 13.55 -4.13 -0.94
N ASP A 193 13.95 -3.80 -2.18
CA ASP A 193 15.01 -4.50 -2.92
C ASP A 193 16.42 -4.10 -2.46
N GLY A 194 16.53 -3.17 -1.48
CA GLY A 194 17.80 -2.78 -0.85
C GLY A 194 18.53 -1.59 -1.50
N HIS A 195 17.94 -0.95 -2.51
CA HIS A 195 18.53 0.21 -3.15
C HIS A 195 18.67 1.40 -2.20
N ASP A 196 19.71 2.21 -2.36
CA ASP A 196 19.90 3.39 -1.53
C ASP A 196 18.96 4.55 -1.91
N THR A 197 18.75 5.46 -0.96
CA THR A 197 17.78 6.56 -1.09
C THR A 197 18.06 7.49 -2.28
N THR A 198 19.33 7.74 -2.60
CA THR A 198 19.74 8.62 -3.72
C THR A 198 19.43 7.96 -5.06
N HIS A 199 19.80 6.69 -5.20
CA HIS A 199 19.44 5.89 -6.39
C HIS A 199 17.93 5.86 -6.59
N VAL A 200 17.15 5.54 -5.54
CA VAL A 200 15.69 5.47 -5.59
C VAL A 200 15.08 6.81 -6.00
N ALA A 201 15.57 7.93 -5.45
CA ALA A 201 15.09 9.24 -5.85
C ALA A 201 15.21 9.45 -7.36
N HIS A 202 16.40 9.22 -7.93
CA HIS A 202 16.65 9.40 -9.37
C HIS A 202 15.86 8.39 -10.21
N ALA A 203 15.84 7.11 -9.83
CA ALA A 203 15.12 6.06 -10.55
C ALA A 203 13.59 6.32 -10.59
N CYS A 204 13.05 7.06 -9.61
CA CYS A 204 11.66 7.48 -9.59
C CYS A 204 11.42 8.92 -10.10
N GLY A 205 12.42 9.56 -10.74
CA GLY A 205 12.25 10.83 -11.45
C GLY A 205 12.32 12.10 -10.59
N TRP A 206 12.92 12.03 -9.39
CA TRP A 206 13.28 13.21 -8.62
C TRP A 206 14.68 13.68 -8.96
N ALA A 207 14.81 14.95 -9.38
CA ALA A 207 16.12 15.57 -9.61
C ALA A 207 16.87 15.81 -8.28
N ASN A 208 16.16 15.99 -7.18
CA ASN A 208 16.71 16.28 -5.86
C ASN A 208 16.23 15.26 -4.83
N PRO A 209 17.14 14.49 -4.20
CA PRO A 209 16.80 13.54 -3.14
C PRO A 209 16.05 14.15 -1.95
N SER A 210 16.30 15.42 -1.60
CA SER A 210 15.59 16.09 -0.50
C SER A 210 14.10 16.25 -0.80
N HIS A 211 13.72 16.58 -2.03
CA HIS A 211 12.32 16.66 -2.45
C HIS A 211 11.64 15.28 -2.42
N PHE A 212 12.38 14.23 -2.83
CA PHE A 212 11.92 12.85 -2.68
C PHE A 212 11.64 12.50 -1.22
N ILE A 213 12.62 12.74 -0.32
CA ILE A 213 12.48 12.44 1.12
C ILE A 213 11.26 13.16 1.71
N ALA A 214 11.06 14.44 1.36
CA ALA A 214 9.90 15.20 1.83
C ALA A 214 8.56 14.60 1.33
N ALA A 215 8.45 14.30 0.03
CA ALA A 215 7.26 13.69 -0.57
C ALA A 215 6.99 12.29 0.02
N PHE A 216 8.04 11.48 0.15
CA PHE A 216 7.97 10.14 0.74
C PHE A 216 7.48 10.20 2.18
N THR A 217 8.11 11.05 3.03
CA THR A 217 7.75 11.17 4.45
C THR A 217 6.31 11.66 4.62
N LYS A 218 5.87 12.60 3.78
CA LYS A 218 4.48 13.08 3.78
C LYS A 218 3.46 11.97 3.50
N LEU A 219 3.74 11.08 2.53
CA LEU A 219 2.82 10.02 2.12
C LEU A 219 2.93 8.74 2.94
N VAL A 220 4.16 8.38 3.36
CA VAL A 220 4.43 7.12 4.05
C VAL A 220 4.47 7.27 5.57
N GLY A 221 4.66 8.49 6.08
CA GLY A 221 4.71 8.79 7.52
C GLY A 221 6.07 8.54 8.17
N THR A 222 7.05 7.98 7.43
CA THR A 222 8.43 7.74 7.91
C THR A 222 9.43 8.02 6.79
N THR A 223 10.71 8.19 7.13
CA THR A 223 11.77 8.47 6.14
C THR A 223 12.13 7.22 5.32
N PRO A 224 12.60 7.37 4.05
CA PRO A 224 13.00 6.24 3.20
C PRO A 224 14.04 5.33 3.84
N GLY A 225 15.01 5.87 4.59
CA GLY A 225 16.05 5.09 5.26
C GLY A 225 15.53 4.05 6.27
N ARG A 226 14.33 4.23 6.82
CA ARG A 226 13.68 3.26 7.71
C ARG A 226 12.99 2.11 6.98
N HIS A 227 12.87 2.20 5.65
CA HIS A 227 12.28 1.15 4.80
C HIS A 227 13.33 0.31 4.08
N ARG A 228 14.60 0.63 4.22
CA ARG A 228 15.70 -0.18 3.68
C ARG A 228 15.95 -1.33 4.66
N THR A 229 15.68 -2.54 4.25
CA THR A 229 15.97 -3.79 4.97
C THR A 229 17.37 -4.30 4.68
#